data_282ca5cd543ed567df355b835b0444b2
#
_entry.id   282ca5cd543ed567df355b835b0444b2
#
_cell.length_a   1.000
_cell.length_b   1.000
_cell.length_c   1.000
_cell.angle_alpha   90.00
_cell.angle_beta   90.00
_cell.angle_gamma   90.00
#
_symmetry.space_group_name_H-M   'P 1'
#
loop_
_entity.id
_entity.type
_entity.pdbx_description
1 polymer ?
#
loop_
_entity_poly.entity_id
_entity_poly.type
_entity_poly.pdbx_seq_one_letter_code
_entity_poly.pdbx_strand_id
1 'polypeptide(L)'
;LVPGRNAVAAIRAPSHPRRRRRARIPAKYGALALLRHGLSGRPWPRAWADQPLRDTYDVVIIGGGVHGLAAAYYLAVNHGITDVAVLDKGYIGSGGSGRNTAILRSNYLTPEGVRFYDRSMQLYRTLAADLDYNVMFSRRGHLTLAHNDSSLRTMRWRAEVNQMQGIDSEVIDPAEIKRLVPYLDTSAETRY
;
A
#
# COMPACT_ATOMS: atom_id res chain seq x y z
N LEU A 1 -39.56 -27.83 15.66
CA LEU A 1 -38.38 -27.11 16.15
C LEU A 1 -37.12 -27.83 15.66
N VAL A 2 -36.52 -27.36 14.56
CA VAL A 2 -35.26 -27.86 14.02
C VAL A 2 -34.21 -26.82 14.36
N PRO A 3 -33.09 -27.14 15.04
CA PRO A 3 -32.05 -26.17 15.34
C PRO A 3 -31.23 -25.84 14.06
N GLY A 4 -31.19 -24.57 13.70
CA GLY A 4 -30.42 -24.06 12.60
C GLY A 4 -28.91 -24.29 12.80
N ARG A 5 -28.29 -24.98 11.86
CA ARG A 5 -26.83 -25.06 11.74
C ARG A 5 -26.31 -23.74 11.18
N ASN A 6 -25.71 -22.95 12.02
CA ASN A 6 -24.89 -21.83 11.58
C ASN A 6 -23.62 -22.40 10.91
N ALA A 7 -23.62 -22.43 9.58
CA ALA A 7 -22.42 -22.71 8.82
C ALA A 7 -21.52 -21.47 8.86
N VAL A 8 -20.53 -21.47 9.73
CA VAL A 8 -19.41 -20.53 9.68
C VAL A 8 -18.54 -20.95 8.50
N ALA A 9 -18.69 -20.27 7.37
CA ALA A 9 -17.78 -20.43 6.24
C ALA A 9 -16.42 -19.83 6.63
N ALA A 10 -15.48 -20.66 7.02
CA ALA A 10 -14.09 -20.28 7.17
C ALA A 10 -13.56 -19.92 5.77
N ILE A 11 -13.33 -18.64 5.51
CA ILE A 11 -12.60 -18.18 4.33
C ILE A 11 -11.16 -18.62 4.53
N ARG A 12 -10.80 -19.77 3.99
CA ARG A 12 -9.42 -20.24 3.91
C ARG A 12 -8.67 -19.27 3.03
N ALA A 13 -7.70 -18.56 3.58
CA ALA A 13 -6.79 -17.74 2.78
C ALA A 13 -6.20 -18.65 1.68
N PRO A 14 -6.21 -18.23 0.41
CA PRO A 14 -5.62 -19.03 -0.65
C PRO A 14 -4.15 -19.28 -0.30
N SER A 15 -3.77 -20.56 -0.25
CA SER A 15 -2.37 -20.96 -0.14
C SER A 15 -1.62 -20.26 -1.27
N HIS A 16 -0.63 -19.44 -0.93
CA HIS A 16 0.22 -18.79 -1.91
C HIS A 16 0.69 -19.84 -2.94
N PRO A 17 0.45 -19.62 -4.24
CA PRO A 17 1.01 -20.51 -5.25
C PRO A 17 2.52 -20.52 -5.05
N ARG A 18 3.09 -21.72 -4.93
CA ARG A 18 4.54 -21.92 -4.82
C ARG A 18 5.21 -21.04 -5.87
N ARG A 19 6.05 -20.10 -5.42
CA ARG A 19 6.86 -19.24 -6.28
C ARG A 19 7.53 -20.11 -7.35
N ARG A 20 7.01 -20.06 -8.57
CA ARG A 20 7.78 -20.55 -9.74
C ARG A 20 9.08 -19.75 -9.69
N ARG A 21 10.24 -20.42 -9.74
CA ARG A 21 11.54 -19.75 -9.87
C ARG A 21 11.42 -18.81 -11.05
N ARG A 22 11.24 -17.52 -10.77
CA ARG A 22 11.32 -16.48 -11.79
C ARG A 22 12.71 -16.60 -12.40
N ALA A 23 12.77 -16.75 -13.73
CA ALA A 23 14.04 -16.51 -14.44
C ALA A 23 14.58 -15.18 -13.87
N ARG A 24 15.84 -15.18 -13.39
CA ARG A 24 16.49 -13.95 -12.90
C ARG A 24 16.50 -12.97 -14.04
N ILE A 25 15.55 -12.05 -14.05
CA ILE A 25 15.66 -10.82 -14.85
C ILE A 25 16.89 -10.13 -14.28
N PRO A 26 17.95 -9.86 -15.09
CA PRO A 26 19.14 -9.21 -14.58
C PRO A 26 18.70 -7.90 -13.90
N ALA A 27 19.15 -7.67 -12.67
CA ALA A 27 18.76 -6.54 -11.87
C ALA A 27 18.97 -5.24 -12.68
N LYS A 28 17.87 -4.58 -13.03
CA LYS A 28 17.87 -3.39 -13.90
C LYS A 28 18.75 -2.26 -13.31
N TYR A 29 18.89 -2.28 -11.97
CA TYR A 29 19.64 -1.30 -11.19
C TYR A 29 20.78 -1.92 -10.39
N GLY A 30 21.40 -3.00 -10.88
CA GLY A 30 22.59 -3.59 -10.24
C GLY A 30 23.80 -2.63 -10.32
N ALA A 31 24.76 -2.78 -9.40
CA ALA A 31 25.95 -1.92 -9.30
C ALA A 31 26.69 -1.71 -10.64
N LEU A 32 26.83 -2.79 -11.44
CA LEU A 32 27.43 -2.72 -12.78
C LEU A 32 26.61 -1.89 -13.76
N ALA A 33 25.27 -1.98 -13.68
CA ALA A 33 24.39 -1.17 -14.51
C ALA A 33 24.49 0.32 -14.16
N LEU A 34 24.51 0.63 -12.85
CA LEU A 34 24.71 1.99 -12.34
C LEU A 34 26.04 2.56 -12.81
N LEU A 35 27.13 1.81 -12.67
CA LEU A 35 28.46 2.22 -13.11
C LEU A 35 28.49 2.47 -14.63
N ARG A 36 27.96 1.56 -15.42
CA ARG A 36 27.91 1.68 -16.88
C ARG A 36 27.13 2.89 -17.34
N HIS A 37 25.94 3.14 -16.77
CA HIS A 37 25.12 4.30 -17.13
C HIS A 37 25.73 5.61 -16.63
N GLY A 38 26.31 5.62 -15.42
CA GLY A 38 27.01 6.79 -14.88
C GLY A 38 28.21 7.20 -15.73
N LEU A 39 29.01 6.25 -16.19
CA LEU A 39 30.18 6.52 -17.04
C LEU A 39 29.83 6.86 -18.49
N SER A 40 28.73 6.31 -19.02
CA SER A 40 28.36 6.49 -20.42
C SER A 40 27.59 7.77 -20.70
N GLY A 41 27.08 8.47 -19.68
CA GLY A 41 26.18 9.63 -19.84
C GLY A 41 24.86 9.31 -20.56
N ARG A 42 24.58 8.02 -20.83
CA ARG A 42 23.36 7.62 -21.52
C ARG A 42 22.17 7.66 -20.57
N PRO A 43 21.01 8.19 -21.00
CA PRO A 43 19.81 8.15 -20.20
C PRO A 43 19.39 6.71 -19.92
N TRP A 44 18.78 6.49 -18.76
CA TRP A 44 18.19 5.21 -18.42
C TRP A 44 17.09 4.86 -19.42
N PRO A 45 16.98 3.58 -19.85
CA PRO A 45 15.86 3.17 -20.67
C PRO A 45 14.55 3.38 -19.91
N ARG A 46 13.53 3.86 -20.58
CA ARG A 46 12.20 4.04 -19.98
C ARG A 46 11.72 2.70 -19.40
N ALA A 47 11.07 2.76 -18.24
CA ALA A 47 10.51 1.58 -17.59
C ALA A 47 9.33 0.98 -18.37
N TRP A 48 8.68 1.78 -19.19
CA TRP A 48 7.61 1.39 -20.10
C TRP A 48 7.99 1.73 -21.54
N ALA A 49 7.47 0.94 -22.48
CA ALA A 49 7.57 1.20 -23.91
C ALA A 49 6.21 1.70 -24.42
N ASP A 50 6.23 2.71 -25.28
CA ASP A 50 5.05 3.10 -26.04
C ASP A 50 4.78 2.00 -27.07
N GLN A 51 3.66 1.30 -26.91
CA GLN A 51 3.20 0.27 -27.84
C GLN A 51 2.09 0.83 -28.71
N PRO A 52 2.04 0.50 -30.00
CA PRO A 52 0.89 0.84 -30.82
C PRO A 52 -0.36 0.19 -30.23
N LEU A 53 -1.45 0.94 -30.19
CA LEU A 53 -2.74 0.39 -29.78
C LEU A 53 -3.19 -0.67 -30.76
N ARG A 54 -3.76 -1.75 -30.23
CA ARG A 54 -4.42 -2.79 -31.00
C ARG A 54 -5.93 -2.57 -31.00
N ASP A 55 -6.63 -3.19 -31.90
CA ASP A 55 -8.09 -3.05 -32.03
C ASP A 55 -8.85 -3.76 -30.89
N THR A 56 -8.22 -4.77 -30.26
CA THR A 56 -8.84 -5.60 -29.22
C THR A 56 -7.87 -5.92 -28.11
N TYR A 57 -8.40 -6.04 -26.89
CA TYR A 57 -7.72 -6.49 -25.69
C TYR A 57 -8.66 -7.35 -24.84
N ASP A 58 -8.14 -8.28 -24.06
CA ASP A 58 -8.94 -9.03 -23.09
C ASP A 58 -9.51 -8.12 -21.99
N VAL A 59 -8.70 -7.12 -21.56
CA VAL A 59 -9.12 -6.16 -20.53
C VAL A 59 -8.63 -4.77 -20.89
N VAL A 60 -9.51 -3.78 -20.75
CA VAL A 60 -9.16 -2.36 -20.84
C VAL A 60 -9.40 -1.69 -19.50
N ILE A 61 -8.37 -1.07 -18.96
CA ILE A 61 -8.40 -0.34 -17.68
C ILE A 61 -8.31 1.15 -17.97
N ILE A 62 -9.28 1.92 -17.50
CA ILE A 62 -9.29 3.37 -17.64
C ILE A 62 -8.73 3.99 -16.36
N GLY A 63 -7.59 4.66 -16.49
CA GLY A 63 -6.86 5.32 -15.42
C GLY A 63 -5.52 4.65 -15.08
N GLY A 64 -4.41 5.35 -15.34
CA GLY A 64 -3.03 4.92 -15.06
C GLY A 64 -2.55 5.32 -13.65
N GLY A 65 -3.45 5.39 -12.67
CA GLY A 65 -3.11 5.57 -11.26
C GLY A 65 -2.72 4.25 -10.59
N VAL A 66 -2.43 4.30 -9.28
CA VAL A 66 -2.00 3.11 -8.52
C VAL A 66 -3.02 1.96 -8.60
N HIS A 67 -4.33 2.26 -8.58
CA HIS A 67 -5.36 1.22 -8.66
C HIS A 67 -5.39 0.55 -10.03
N GLY A 68 -5.35 1.31 -11.12
CA GLY A 68 -5.35 0.75 -12.47
C GLY A 68 -4.08 -0.06 -12.76
N LEU A 69 -2.93 0.45 -12.39
CA LEU A 69 -1.66 -0.27 -12.54
C LEU A 69 -1.59 -1.53 -11.65
N ALA A 70 -2.10 -1.46 -10.42
CA ALA A 70 -2.19 -2.62 -9.53
C ALA A 70 -3.16 -3.67 -10.10
N ALA A 71 -4.31 -3.25 -10.65
CA ALA A 71 -5.25 -4.16 -11.29
C ALA A 71 -4.58 -4.90 -12.45
N ALA A 72 -3.90 -4.19 -13.35
CA ALA A 72 -3.17 -4.82 -14.46
C ALA A 72 -2.08 -5.79 -13.95
N TYR A 73 -1.31 -5.39 -12.95
CA TYR A 73 -0.29 -6.22 -12.34
C TYR A 73 -0.84 -7.52 -11.74
N TYR A 74 -1.91 -7.41 -10.94
CA TYR A 74 -2.48 -8.59 -10.28
C TYR A 74 -3.29 -9.48 -11.24
N LEU A 75 -3.89 -8.94 -12.29
CA LEU A 75 -4.47 -9.72 -13.38
C LEU A 75 -3.41 -10.61 -14.03
N ALA A 76 -2.24 -10.06 -14.32
CA ALA A 76 -1.14 -10.81 -14.90
C ALA A 76 -0.55 -11.83 -13.92
N VAL A 77 -0.25 -11.42 -12.66
CA VAL A 77 0.46 -12.26 -11.70
C VAL A 77 -0.41 -13.38 -11.13
N ASN A 78 -1.67 -13.08 -10.81
CA ASN A 78 -2.56 -14.02 -10.13
C ASN A 78 -3.42 -14.83 -11.10
N HIS A 79 -3.74 -14.27 -12.26
CA HIS A 79 -4.71 -14.86 -13.19
C HIS A 79 -4.12 -15.20 -14.57
N GLY A 80 -2.88 -14.79 -14.86
CA GLY A 80 -2.25 -15.01 -16.15
C GLY A 80 -2.83 -14.16 -17.29
N ILE A 81 -3.68 -13.19 -16.97
CA ILE A 81 -4.27 -12.28 -17.94
C ILE A 81 -3.25 -11.18 -18.25
N THR A 82 -2.61 -11.27 -19.41
CA THR A 82 -1.52 -10.37 -19.81
C THR A 82 -1.89 -9.47 -20.99
N ASP A 83 -3.00 -9.75 -21.66
CA ASP A 83 -3.52 -8.93 -22.76
C ASP A 83 -4.39 -7.80 -22.23
N VAL A 84 -3.71 -6.80 -21.62
CA VAL A 84 -4.34 -5.70 -20.90
C VAL A 84 -3.86 -4.36 -21.44
N ALA A 85 -4.80 -3.46 -21.78
CA ALA A 85 -4.51 -2.06 -22.03
C ALA A 85 -4.81 -1.22 -20.80
N VAL A 86 -3.92 -0.28 -20.46
CA VAL A 86 -4.19 0.77 -19.46
C VAL A 86 -4.18 2.11 -20.17
N LEU A 87 -5.33 2.78 -20.18
CA LEU A 87 -5.51 4.07 -20.82
C LEU A 87 -5.58 5.18 -19.78
N ASP A 88 -4.80 6.23 -19.97
CA ASP A 88 -4.87 7.44 -19.13
C ASP A 88 -4.91 8.68 -20.01
N LYS A 89 -5.68 9.68 -19.60
CA LYS A 89 -5.80 10.94 -20.33
C LYS A 89 -4.59 11.87 -20.20
N GLY A 90 -3.72 11.59 -19.25
CA GLY A 90 -2.52 12.37 -18.96
C GLY A 90 -1.28 11.47 -18.98
N TYR A 91 -0.54 11.47 -17.90
CA TYR A 91 0.61 10.60 -17.68
C TYR A 91 0.37 9.67 -16.50
N ILE A 92 1.12 8.58 -16.41
CA ILE A 92 1.00 7.60 -15.35
C ILE A 92 1.15 8.28 -13.98
N GLY A 93 0.14 8.11 -13.12
CA GLY A 93 0.12 8.72 -11.80
C GLY A 93 -0.30 10.20 -11.77
N SER A 94 -0.69 10.81 -12.87
CA SER A 94 -1.07 12.22 -12.96
C SER A 94 -2.25 12.64 -12.08
N GLY A 95 -3.08 11.70 -11.66
CA GLY A 95 -4.22 11.91 -10.77
C GLY A 95 -3.85 11.92 -9.29
N GLY A 96 -4.74 11.40 -8.44
CA GLY A 96 -4.56 11.32 -6.99
C GLY A 96 -3.31 10.54 -6.54
N SER A 97 -2.85 9.58 -7.33
CA SER A 97 -1.70 8.74 -6.99
C SER A 97 -0.38 9.52 -6.91
N GLY A 98 -0.17 10.50 -7.76
CA GLY A 98 1.02 11.35 -7.74
C GLY A 98 0.88 12.62 -6.90
N ARG A 99 -0.27 12.83 -6.25
CA ARG A 99 -0.60 14.05 -5.48
C ARG A 99 -0.99 13.77 -4.04
N ASN A 100 -0.74 12.59 -3.54
CA ASN A 100 -1.05 12.20 -2.19
C ASN A 100 0.13 12.45 -1.24
N THR A 101 -0.13 12.36 0.06
CA THR A 101 0.88 12.54 1.11
C THR A 101 1.75 11.31 1.35
N ALA A 102 1.54 10.23 0.61
CA ALA A 102 2.24 8.94 0.74
C ALA A 102 2.17 8.33 2.16
N ILE A 103 1.14 8.65 2.92
CA ILE A 103 0.89 8.07 4.24
C ILE A 103 0.00 6.85 4.10
N LEU A 104 0.54 5.68 4.46
CA LEU A 104 -0.19 4.42 4.52
C LEU A 104 -0.53 4.11 5.97
N ARG A 105 -1.80 3.83 6.25
CA ARG A 105 -2.28 3.52 7.60
C ARG A 105 -3.47 2.58 7.56
N SER A 106 -3.73 1.85 8.66
CA SER A 106 -4.90 0.97 8.84
C SER A 106 -5.80 1.38 10.01
N ASN A 107 -5.48 2.45 10.73
CA ASN A 107 -6.23 2.91 11.89
C ASN A 107 -7.52 3.66 11.51
N TYR A 108 -8.46 2.97 10.89
CA TYR A 108 -9.76 3.50 10.51
C TYR A 108 -10.83 3.22 11.59
N LEU A 109 -12.03 3.80 11.41
CA LEU A 109 -13.11 3.71 12.40
C LEU A 109 -14.02 2.49 12.20
N THR A 110 -14.12 1.97 10.96
CA THR A 110 -15.01 0.85 10.68
C THR A 110 -14.20 -0.45 10.54
N PRO A 111 -14.73 -1.59 11.04
CA PRO A 111 -14.05 -2.88 10.92
C PRO A 111 -13.70 -3.25 9.48
N GLU A 112 -14.56 -2.93 8.52
CA GLU A 112 -14.34 -3.18 7.08
C GLU A 112 -13.17 -2.31 6.56
N GLY A 113 -13.15 -1.04 6.91
CA GLY A 113 -12.06 -0.12 6.57
C GLY A 113 -10.73 -0.58 7.16
N VAL A 114 -10.71 -0.95 8.43
CA VAL A 114 -9.50 -1.46 9.10
C VAL A 114 -8.95 -2.67 8.34
N ARG A 115 -9.78 -3.68 8.06
CA ARG A 115 -9.36 -4.90 7.35
C ARG A 115 -8.89 -4.63 5.94
N PHE A 116 -9.58 -3.75 5.21
CA PHE A 116 -9.20 -3.38 3.85
C PHE A 116 -7.81 -2.71 3.80
N TYR A 117 -7.60 -1.74 4.67
CA TYR A 117 -6.33 -1.01 4.71
C TYR A 117 -5.19 -1.82 5.33
N ASP A 118 -5.46 -2.71 6.29
CA ASP A 118 -4.45 -3.63 6.79
C ASP A 118 -4.00 -4.60 5.69
N ARG A 119 -4.92 -5.11 4.88
CA ARG A 119 -4.56 -5.91 3.70
C ARG A 119 -3.68 -5.13 2.74
N SER A 120 -3.97 -3.87 2.51
CA SER A 120 -3.11 -2.98 1.72
C SER A 120 -1.71 -2.85 2.30
N MET A 121 -1.61 -2.63 3.62
CA MET A 121 -0.33 -2.57 4.33
C MET A 121 0.49 -3.87 4.19
N GLN A 122 -0.17 -5.02 4.25
CA GLN A 122 0.48 -6.32 4.05
C GLN A 122 1.06 -6.45 2.63
N LEU A 123 0.35 -5.98 1.61
CA LEU A 123 0.85 -5.97 0.22
C LEU A 123 2.08 -5.07 0.07
N TYR A 124 2.08 -3.89 0.68
CA TYR A 124 3.24 -2.99 0.64
C TYR A 124 4.49 -3.58 1.28
N ARG A 125 4.36 -4.48 2.29
CA ARG A 125 5.52 -5.14 2.93
C ARG A 125 6.37 -5.95 1.96
N THR A 126 5.75 -6.56 0.95
CA THR A 126 6.43 -7.42 -0.03
C THR A 126 6.67 -6.73 -1.37
N LEU A 127 6.01 -5.61 -1.61
CA LEU A 127 5.94 -4.96 -2.91
C LEU A 127 7.33 -4.62 -3.49
N ALA A 128 8.26 -4.17 -2.65
CA ALA A 128 9.62 -3.86 -3.09
C ALA A 128 10.35 -5.11 -3.63
N ALA A 129 10.16 -6.26 -2.96
CA ALA A 129 10.73 -7.53 -3.41
C ALA A 129 9.99 -8.09 -4.62
N ASP A 130 8.68 -7.90 -4.70
CA ASP A 130 7.86 -8.40 -5.80
C ASP A 130 8.13 -7.63 -7.11
N LEU A 131 8.41 -6.34 -7.01
CA LEU A 131 8.70 -5.47 -8.15
C LEU A 131 10.21 -5.36 -8.47
N ASP A 132 11.09 -5.90 -7.61
CA ASP A 132 12.54 -5.65 -7.66
C ASP A 132 12.85 -4.13 -7.74
N TYR A 133 12.14 -3.35 -6.91
CA TYR A 133 12.22 -1.90 -6.89
C TYR A 133 11.98 -1.35 -5.48
N ASN A 134 12.82 -0.44 -5.02
CA ASN A 134 12.63 0.17 -3.71
C ASN A 134 11.46 1.17 -3.73
N VAL A 135 10.33 0.76 -3.18
CA VAL A 135 9.13 1.62 -3.03
C VAL A 135 9.22 2.56 -1.83
N MET A 136 10.36 2.59 -1.13
CA MET A 136 10.64 3.43 0.04
C MET A 136 9.60 3.30 1.17
N PHE A 137 9.00 2.11 1.30
CA PHE A 137 8.04 1.83 2.35
C PHE A 137 8.73 1.69 3.70
N SER A 138 8.47 2.61 4.63
CA SER A 138 9.04 2.64 5.97
C SER A 138 7.94 2.57 7.02
N ARG A 139 8.00 1.54 7.88
CA ARG A 139 7.05 1.36 8.99
C ARG A 139 7.58 2.10 10.22
N ARG A 140 7.00 3.27 10.49
CA ARG A 140 7.36 4.11 11.65
C ARG A 140 6.24 4.28 12.67
N GLY A 141 5.07 3.69 12.40
CA GLY A 141 3.86 3.93 13.14
C GLY A 141 3.12 5.16 12.63
N HIS A 142 1.97 5.42 13.21
CA HIS A 142 1.14 6.59 12.92
C HIS A 142 0.60 7.15 14.23
N LEU A 143 0.89 8.41 14.49
CA LEU A 143 0.42 9.12 15.67
C LEU A 143 -0.76 10.04 15.28
N THR A 144 -1.86 9.92 16.01
CA THR A 144 -3.00 10.84 15.90
C THR A 144 -3.12 11.61 17.22
N LEU A 145 -3.09 12.94 17.16
CA LEU A 145 -3.14 13.78 18.35
C LEU A 145 -4.58 14.13 18.72
N ALA A 146 -4.88 14.08 20.01
CA ALA A 146 -6.13 14.56 20.58
C ALA A 146 -5.87 15.86 21.36
N HIS A 147 -6.60 16.93 21.02
CA HIS A 147 -6.40 18.26 21.60
C HIS A 147 -7.51 18.66 22.59
N ASN A 148 -8.51 17.81 22.78
CA ASN A 148 -9.62 18.02 23.72
C ASN A 148 -10.28 16.68 24.08
N ASP A 149 -11.15 16.71 25.10
CA ASP A 149 -11.83 15.52 25.60
C ASP A 149 -12.69 14.79 24.56
N SER A 150 -13.30 15.53 23.64
CA SER A 150 -14.10 14.92 22.57
C SER A 150 -13.23 14.14 21.59
N SER A 151 -12.11 14.72 21.17
CA SER A 151 -11.16 14.03 20.31
C SER A 151 -10.51 12.83 21.02
N LEU A 152 -10.19 12.97 22.32
CA LEU A 152 -9.64 11.87 23.12
C LEU A 152 -10.61 10.68 23.22
N ARG A 153 -11.91 10.94 23.47
CA ARG A 153 -12.93 9.88 23.46
C ARG A 153 -12.99 9.15 22.10
N THR A 154 -12.94 9.92 21.03
CA THR A 154 -12.92 9.36 19.68
C THR A 154 -11.66 8.51 19.42
N MET A 155 -10.50 8.95 19.92
CA MET A 155 -9.25 8.19 19.79
C MET A 155 -9.28 6.89 20.60
N ARG A 156 -9.83 6.90 21.80
CA ARG A 156 -10.02 5.69 22.62
C ARG A 156 -10.89 4.68 21.90
N TRP A 157 -12.05 5.08 21.43
CA TRP A 157 -12.94 4.21 20.66
C TRP A 157 -12.26 3.66 19.40
N ARG A 158 -11.53 4.50 18.68
CA ARG A 158 -10.75 4.07 17.50
C ARG A 158 -9.70 3.03 17.88
N ALA A 159 -8.96 3.24 18.96
CA ALA A 159 -7.95 2.29 19.43
C ALA A 159 -8.58 0.93 19.74
N GLU A 160 -9.72 0.92 20.46
CA GLU A 160 -10.46 -0.30 20.78
C GLU A 160 -10.93 -1.06 19.52
N VAL A 161 -11.53 -0.35 18.55
CA VAL A 161 -11.95 -0.95 17.27
C VAL A 161 -10.75 -1.54 16.52
N ASN A 162 -9.63 -0.84 16.49
CA ASN A 162 -8.41 -1.34 15.85
C ASN A 162 -7.87 -2.60 16.55
N GLN A 163 -7.80 -2.60 17.87
CA GLN A 163 -7.36 -3.76 18.66
C GLN A 163 -8.26 -4.98 18.41
N MET A 164 -9.58 -4.80 18.37
CA MET A 164 -10.54 -5.86 18.03
C MET A 164 -10.31 -6.45 16.64
N GLN A 165 -9.70 -5.69 15.73
CA GLN A 165 -9.34 -6.14 14.38
C GLN A 165 -7.89 -6.62 14.27
N GLY A 166 -7.16 -6.74 15.39
CA GLY A 166 -5.77 -7.19 15.42
C GLY A 166 -4.74 -6.14 14.98
N ILE A 167 -5.12 -4.86 14.95
CA ILE A 167 -4.20 -3.76 14.71
C ILE A 167 -3.63 -3.29 16.05
N ASP A 168 -2.31 -3.26 16.15
CA ASP A 168 -1.61 -2.70 17.29
C ASP A 168 -1.85 -1.20 17.35
N SER A 169 -2.71 -0.78 18.28
CA SER A 169 -3.16 0.61 18.43
C SER A 169 -3.46 0.87 19.89
N GLU A 170 -2.88 1.91 20.44
CA GLU A 170 -3.02 2.27 21.84
C GLU A 170 -3.19 3.78 22.03
N VAL A 171 -3.72 4.17 23.16
CA VAL A 171 -3.76 5.58 23.60
C VAL A 171 -2.61 5.79 24.56
N ILE A 172 -1.70 6.68 24.19
CA ILE A 172 -0.50 7.00 24.96
C ILE A 172 -0.59 8.40 25.57
N ASP A 173 0.15 8.64 26.62
CA ASP A 173 0.20 9.93 27.30
C ASP A 173 1.20 10.90 26.66
N PRO A 174 1.20 12.20 27.05
CA PRO A 174 2.12 13.19 26.51
C PRO A 174 3.61 12.88 26.74
N ALA A 175 3.93 12.20 27.85
CA ALA A 175 5.33 11.83 28.16
C ALA A 175 5.83 10.77 27.16
N GLU A 176 4.99 9.78 26.88
CA GLU A 176 5.33 8.75 25.89
C GLU A 176 5.37 9.34 24.48
N ILE A 177 4.44 10.27 24.13
CA ILE A 177 4.51 11.00 22.86
C ILE A 177 5.86 11.71 22.73
N LYS A 178 6.31 12.41 23.78
CA LYS A 178 7.59 13.11 23.76
C LYS A 178 8.78 12.18 23.61
N ARG A 179 8.71 10.98 24.19
CA ARG A 179 9.73 9.95 24.06
C ARG A 179 9.82 9.43 22.61
N LEU A 180 8.69 9.18 21.97
CA LEU A 180 8.61 8.67 20.60
C LEU A 180 8.95 9.72 19.55
N VAL A 181 8.51 10.96 19.80
CA VAL A 181 8.67 12.10 18.89
C VAL A 181 9.27 13.30 19.66
N PRO A 182 10.57 13.32 19.90
CA PRO A 182 11.23 14.32 20.74
C PRO A 182 11.05 15.77 20.26
N TYR A 183 10.76 15.96 18.97
CA TYR A 183 10.59 17.28 18.37
C TYR A 183 9.17 17.84 18.53
N LEU A 184 8.21 17.02 18.96
CA LEU A 184 6.84 17.47 19.17
C LEU A 184 6.74 18.28 20.45
N ASP A 185 6.11 19.43 20.40
CA ASP A 185 5.76 20.18 21.60
C ASP A 185 4.52 19.55 22.26
N THR A 186 4.69 19.09 23.50
CA THR A 186 3.63 18.47 24.32
C THR A 186 3.28 19.30 25.53
N SER A 187 3.69 20.60 25.58
CA SER A 187 3.35 21.50 26.66
C SER A 187 1.86 21.82 26.70
N ALA A 188 1.36 22.18 27.90
CA ALA A 188 -0.04 22.57 28.08
C ALA A 188 -0.40 23.87 27.35
N GLU A 189 0.60 24.64 26.92
CA GLU A 189 0.44 25.90 26.21
C GLU A 189 0.17 25.71 24.73
N THR A 190 0.46 24.52 24.19
CA THR A 190 0.25 24.20 22.78
C THR A 190 -1.24 24.04 22.49
N ARG A 191 -1.82 24.99 21.80
CA ARG A 191 -3.25 25.04 21.41
C ARG A 191 -3.45 24.59 19.95
N TYR A 192 -2.94 23.44 19.58
CA TYR A 192 -3.16 22.93 18.22
C TYR A 192 -4.08 21.74 18.25
#